data_34b6a0a2af36d2ac3f9a9a8eff067557
#
_entry.id   34b6a0a2af36d2ac3f9a9a8eff067557
#
_cell.length_a   1.000
_cell.length_b   1.000
_cell.length_c   1.000
_cell.angle_alpha   90.00
_cell.angle_beta   90.00
_cell.angle_gamma   90.00
#
_symmetry.space_group_name_H-M   'P 1'
#
loop_
_entity.id
_entity.type
_entity.pdbx_description
1 polymer ?
#
loop_
_entity_poly.entity_id
_entity_poly.type
_entity_poly.pdbx_seq_one_letter_code
_entity_poly.pdbx_strand_id
1 'polypeptide(L)'
;APGHAYTVEEMWAEFDASSLGHEEKRFLQIALAFEGSYAGLMDGAWGKGSQDALERWAVRSDLDLPVENWEVVMLALENLERFAADGWQQKFLEPMDMSFLVPAGQLRPGTDSDSFLNYDHAGSTLRYSLTIDALPQAMRIHDYALRSALAVSEPYMLRRDSVKITSVEQPEGNLLYVRSDLRRNGWATIILSAAAQDRNILSAVSGSISKGR
;
A
#
# COMPACT_ATOMS: atom_id res chain seq x y z
N ALA A 1 -14.84 4.45 -19.89
CA ALA A 1 -14.49 4.66 -21.31
C ALA A 1 -14.19 3.30 -21.91
N PRO A 2 -14.56 3.00 -23.16
CA PRO A 2 -14.12 1.79 -23.82
C PRO A 2 -12.60 1.84 -23.89
N GLY A 3 -11.93 0.79 -23.41
CA GLY A 3 -10.48 0.70 -23.39
C GLY A 3 -9.93 0.92 -24.81
N HIS A 4 -8.95 1.80 -24.93
CA HIS A 4 -8.23 2.00 -26.18
C HIS A 4 -7.51 0.69 -26.51
N ALA A 5 -7.84 0.07 -27.64
CA ALA A 5 -7.10 -1.10 -28.10
C ALA A 5 -5.79 -0.61 -28.73
N TYR A 6 -4.67 -0.92 -28.12
CA TYR A 6 -3.35 -0.60 -28.67
C TYR A 6 -3.13 -1.30 -30.02
N THR A 7 -2.60 -0.58 -30.98
CA THR A 7 -2.04 -1.17 -32.22
C THR A 7 -0.72 -1.89 -31.90
N VAL A 8 -0.26 -2.75 -32.82
CA VAL A 8 1.04 -3.43 -32.65
C VAL A 8 2.19 -2.41 -32.51
N GLU A 9 2.17 -1.33 -33.27
CA GLU A 9 3.18 -0.27 -33.23
C GLU A 9 3.15 0.49 -31.90
N GLU A 10 1.96 0.78 -31.36
CA GLU A 10 1.80 1.42 -30.06
C GLU A 10 2.28 0.52 -28.90
N MET A 11 2.16 -0.81 -29.02
CA MET A 11 2.67 -1.73 -28.01
C MET A 11 4.19 -1.71 -27.86
N TRP A 12 4.93 -1.46 -28.96
CA TRP A 12 6.39 -1.35 -28.96
C TRP A 12 6.90 0.08 -28.77
N ALA A 13 6.00 1.05 -28.59
CA ALA A 13 6.39 2.41 -28.28
C ALA A 13 6.78 2.54 -26.79
N GLU A 14 7.67 3.50 -26.51
CA GLU A 14 8.02 3.90 -25.16
C GLU A 14 6.77 4.26 -24.34
N PHE A 15 6.70 3.78 -23.12
CA PHE A 15 5.59 4.03 -22.21
C PHE A 15 5.50 5.51 -21.82
N ASP A 16 4.35 6.10 -22.05
CA ASP A 16 4.01 7.46 -21.60
C ASP A 16 2.73 7.44 -20.76
N ALA A 17 2.90 7.66 -19.46
CA ALA A 17 1.80 7.72 -18.51
C ALA A 17 0.82 8.89 -18.73
N SER A 18 1.16 9.88 -19.59
CA SER A 18 0.28 11.03 -19.85
C SER A 18 -1.06 10.64 -20.46
N SER A 19 -1.09 9.52 -21.21
CA SER A 19 -2.29 8.96 -21.84
C SER A 19 -3.22 8.24 -20.86
N LEU A 20 -2.74 7.87 -19.66
CA LEU A 20 -3.49 7.12 -18.66
C LEU A 20 -4.35 8.03 -17.79
N GLY A 21 -5.53 7.52 -17.42
CA GLY A 21 -6.38 8.13 -16.40
C GLY A 21 -5.80 8.00 -14.98
N HIS A 22 -6.40 8.71 -14.05
CA HIS A 22 -5.99 8.73 -12.64
C HIS A 22 -6.03 7.32 -12.01
N GLU A 23 -7.10 6.56 -12.22
CA GLU A 23 -7.26 5.21 -11.67
C GLU A 23 -6.29 4.20 -12.28
N GLU A 24 -5.97 4.33 -13.56
CA GLU A 24 -4.98 3.49 -14.25
C GLU A 24 -3.57 3.74 -13.69
N LYS A 25 -3.18 4.99 -13.52
CA LYS A 25 -1.91 5.37 -12.87
C LYS A 25 -1.84 4.84 -11.44
N ARG A 26 -2.94 4.97 -10.69
CA ARG A 26 -3.03 4.46 -9.32
C ARG A 26 -2.88 2.94 -9.28
N PHE A 27 -3.52 2.23 -10.20
CA PHE A 27 -3.39 0.79 -10.31
C PHE A 27 -1.94 0.36 -10.59
N LEU A 28 -1.24 1.05 -11.51
CA LEU A 28 0.17 0.79 -11.78
C LEU A 28 1.07 1.08 -10.56
N GLN A 29 0.82 2.14 -9.81
CA GLN A 29 1.54 2.40 -8.55
C GLN A 29 1.37 1.24 -7.56
N ILE A 30 0.15 0.71 -7.43
CA ILE A 30 -0.15 -0.46 -6.59
C ILE A 30 0.58 -1.70 -7.12
N ALA A 31 0.54 -1.95 -8.44
CA ALA A 31 1.25 -3.05 -9.07
C ALA A 31 2.76 -2.98 -8.78
N LEU A 32 3.38 -1.82 -8.98
CA LEU A 32 4.79 -1.59 -8.68
C LEU A 32 5.12 -1.76 -7.19
N ALA A 33 4.19 -1.50 -6.29
CA ALA A 33 4.39 -1.74 -4.86
C ALA A 33 4.36 -3.24 -4.54
N PHE A 34 3.44 -4.00 -5.12
CA PHE A 34 3.43 -5.46 -4.99
C PHE A 34 4.70 -6.09 -5.55
N GLU A 35 5.27 -5.52 -6.62
CA GLU A 35 6.57 -5.92 -7.16
C GLU A 35 7.77 -5.39 -6.33
N GLY A 36 7.53 -4.63 -5.26
CA GLY A 36 8.58 -4.09 -4.39
C GLY A 36 9.42 -2.98 -5.01
N SER A 37 8.91 -2.33 -6.06
CA SER A 37 9.58 -1.22 -6.72
C SER A 37 9.10 0.14 -6.25
N TYR A 38 7.91 0.23 -5.68
CA TYR A 38 7.30 1.48 -5.24
C TYR A 38 6.89 1.42 -3.77
N ALA A 39 7.23 2.46 -3.03
CA ALA A 39 6.88 2.60 -1.61
C ALA A 39 6.26 3.99 -1.30
N GLY A 40 5.76 4.68 -2.34
CA GLY A 40 5.13 5.99 -2.22
C GLY A 40 3.62 5.91 -2.00
N LEU A 41 2.97 7.08 -2.07
CA LEU A 41 1.52 7.18 -2.06
C LEU A 41 0.93 6.70 -3.38
N MET A 42 -0.12 5.92 -3.31
CA MET A 42 -0.86 5.44 -4.49
C MET A 42 -2.04 6.38 -4.73
N ASP A 43 -1.70 7.57 -5.19
CA ASP A 43 -2.62 8.69 -5.37
C ASP A 43 -2.99 8.95 -6.85
N GLY A 44 -2.49 8.13 -7.78
CA GLY A 44 -2.71 8.29 -9.21
C GLY A 44 -1.97 9.48 -9.83
N ALA A 45 -1.12 10.18 -9.08
CA ALA A 45 -0.22 11.19 -9.61
C ALA A 45 1.07 10.53 -10.08
N TRP A 46 1.26 10.46 -11.42
CA TRP A 46 2.46 9.88 -12.01
C TRP A 46 3.56 10.92 -12.08
N GLY A 47 4.46 10.89 -11.14
CA GLY A 47 5.64 11.76 -11.09
C GLY A 47 6.95 10.97 -11.20
N LYS A 48 8.06 11.66 -10.96
CA LYS A 48 9.41 11.05 -11.01
C LYS A 48 9.51 9.78 -10.17
N GLY A 49 8.93 9.74 -8.97
CA GLY A 49 8.96 8.57 -8.09
C GLY A 49 8.29 7.33 -8.68
N SER A 50 7.16 7.51 -9.41
CA SER A 50 6.47 6.43 -10.10
C SER A 50 7.25 5.96 -11.31
N GLN A 51 7.82 6.91 -12.09
CA GLN A 51 8.64 6.60 -13.25
C GLN A 51 9.92 5.85 -12.84
N ASP A 52 10.65 6.34 -11.85
CA ASP A 52 11.85 5.67 -11.32
C ASP A 52 11.53 4.26 -10.78
N ALA A 53 10.33 4.05 -10.24
CA ALA A 53 9.88 2.74 -9.76
C ALA A 53 9.59 1.78 -10.92
N LEU A 54 9.00 2.26 -12.00
CA LEU A 54 8.77 1.48 -13.21
C LEU A 54 10.10 1.03 -13.84
N GLU A 55 11.05 1.94 -13.97
CA GLU A 55 12.38 1.63 -14.50
C GLU A 55 13.14 0.63 -13.60
N ARG A 56 13.06 0.77 -12.27
CA ARG A 56 13.63 -0.22 -11.34
C ARG A 56 12.98 -1.60 -11.47
N TRP A 57 11.67 -1.65 -11.67
CA TRP A 57 10.97 -2.91 -11.92
C TRP A 57 11.47 -3.56 -13.21
N ALA A 58 11.55 -2.80 -14.31
CA ALA A 58 12.02 -3.29 -15.59
C ALA A 58 13.44 -3.88 -15.50
N VAL A 59 14.37 -3.12 -14.92
CA VAL A 59 15.77 -3.58 -14.73
C VAL A 59 15.84 -4.87 -13.91
N ARG A 60 15.03 -5.01 -12.85
CA ARG A 60 15.01 -6.24 -12.04
C ARG A 60 14.34 -7.43 -12.74
N SER A 61 13.51 -7.14 -13.73
CA SER A 61 12.84 -8.14 -14.57
C SER A 61 13.63 -8.48 -15.84
N ASP A 62 14.89 -8.05 -15.94
CA ASP A 62 15.76 -8.21 -17.10
C ASP A 62 15.17 -7.63 -18.40
N LEU A 63 14.42 -6.52 -18.28
CA LEU A 63 13.86 -5.77 -19.38
C LEU A 63 14.77 -4.59 -19.76
N ASP A 64 14.74 -4.18 -21.01
CA ASP A 64 15.50 -3.06 -21.51
C ASP A 64 14.85 -1.70 -21.17
N LEU A 65 15.63 -0.63 -21.23
CA LEU A 65 15.14 0.74 -21.10
C LEU A 65 15.32 1.47 -22.44
N PRO A 66 14.36 2.35 -22.83
CA PRO A 66 13.16 2.75 -22.08
C PRO A 66 12.09 1.65 -22.02
N VAL A 67 11.26 1.66 -21.00
CA VAL A 67 10.16 0.72 -20.83
C VAL A 67 9.13 0.92 -21.92
N GLU A 68 8.68 -0.15 -22.55
CA GLU A 68 7.68 -0.15 -23.62
C GLU A 68 6.27 -0.42 -23.10
N ASN A 69 5.25 -0.03 -23.88
CA ASN A 69 3.85 -0.20 -23.46
C ASN A 69 3.46 -1.66 -23.21
N TRP A 70 3.95 -2.61 -23.99
CA TRP A 70 3.63 -4.04 -23.78
C TRP A 70 4.14 -4.57 -22.44
N GLU A 71 5.28 -4.07 -21.95
CA GLU A 71 5.85 -4.46 -20.66
C GLU A 71 4.97 -3.96 -19.51
N VAL A 72 4.46 -2.73 -19.63
CA VAL A 72 3.50 -2.19 -18.65
C VAL A 72 2.17 -2.95 -18.67
N VAL A 73 1.71 -3.39 -19.86
CA VAL A 73 0.53 -4.25 -19.99
C VAL A 73 0.76 -5.59 -19.29
N MET A 74 1.94 -6.20 -19.44
CA MET A 74 2.30 -7.44 -18.74
C MET A 74 2.28 -7.25 -17.22
N LEU A 75 2.92 -6.19 -16.70
CA LEU A 75 2.86 -5.82 -15.29
C LEU A 75 1.40 -5.68 -14.79
N ALA A 76 0.56 -5.01 -15.57
CA ALA A 76 -0.85 -4.81 -15.23
C ALA A 76 -1.62 -6.14 -15.20
N LEU A 77 -1.43 -7.03 -16.17
CA LEU A 77 -2.11 -8.33 -16.24
C LEU A 77 -1.73 -9.25 -15.08
N GLU A 78 -0.44 -9.37 -14.76
CA GLU A 78 0.04 -10.16 -13.62
C GLU A 78 -0.56 -9.69 -12.30
N ASN A 79 -0.70 -8.37 -12.13
CA ASN A 79 -1.31 -7.82 -10.93
C ASN A 79 -2.84 -7.96 -10.92
N LEU A 80 -3.52 -7.91 -12.07
CA LEU A 80 -4.94 -8.24 -12.16
C LEU A 80 -5.22 -9.69 -11.75
N GLU A 81 -4.36 -10.64 -12.13
CA GLU A 81 -4.47 -12.03 -11.70
C GLU A 81 -4.29 -12.17 -10.18
N ARG A 82 -3.30 -11.48 -9.59
CA ARG A 82 -3.09 -11.42 -8.13
C ARG A 82 -4.30 -10.82 -7.42
N PHE A 83 -4.85 -9.72 -7.92
CA PHE A 83 -6.05 -9.09 -7.38
C PHE A 83 -7.26 -10.03 -7.42
N ALA A 84 -7.42 -10.78 -8.51
CA ALA A 84 -8.51 -11.75 -8.63
C ALA A 84 -8.33 -12.94 -7.67
N ALA A 85 -7.11 -13.46 -7.52
CA ALA A 85 -6.81 -14.62 -6.70
C ALA A 85 -7.09 -14.37 -5.19
N ASP A 86 -6.68 -13.21 -4.66
CA ASP A 86 -6.84 -12.87 -3.26
C ASP A 86 -8.08 -11.99 -2.99
N GLY A 87 -8.74 -11.51 -4.04
CA GLY A 87 -9.86 -10.59 -3.93
C GLY A 87 -9.46 -9.21 -3.42
N TRP A 88 -8.27 -8.69 -3.83
CA TRP A 88 -7.82 -7.36 -3.45
C TRP A 88 -8.77 -6.29 -3.94
N GLN A 89 -9.17 -5.40 -3.05
CA GLN A 89 -10.03 -4.26 -3.38
C GLN A 89 -9.79 -3.09 -2.43
N GLN A 90 -10.00 -1.88 -2.94
CA GLN A 90 -10.03 -0.68 -2.10
C GLN A 90 -11.36 -0.67 -1.34
N LYS A 91 -11.31 -0.72 -0.01
CA LYS A 91 -12.50 -0.75 0.83
C LYS A 91 -12.58 0.49 1.70
N PHE A 92 -13.72 1.16 1.66
CA PHE A 92 -14.04 2.27 2.55
C PHE A 92 -14.64 1.76 3.85
N LEU A 93 -14.08 2.21 4.97
CA LEU A 93 -14.61 1.98 6.31
C LEU A 93 -15.23 3.26 6.86
N GLU A 94 -16.54 3.32 6.84
CA GLU A 94 -17.32 4.50 7.23
C GLU A 94 -16.99 5.03 8.63
N PRO A 95 -16.90 4.20 9.70
CA PRO A 95 -16.59 4.69 11.03
C PRO A 95 -15.23 5.39 11.13
N MET A 96 -14.25 4.96 10.31
CA MET A 96 -12.90 5.50 10.26
C MET A 96 -12.75 6.63 9.25
N ASP A 97 -13.69 6.83 8.34
CA ASP A 97 -13.57 7.73 7.17
C ASP A 97 -12.25 7.52 6.42
N MET A 98 -11.92 6.25 6.19
CA MET A 98 -10.67 5.81 5.54
C MET A 98 -10.94 4.71 4.53
N SER A 99 -10.19 4.74 3.43
CA SER A 99 -10.15 3.67 2.44
C SER A 99 -8.74 3.08 2.36
N PHE A 100 -8.65 1.77 2.19
CA PHE A 100 -7.38 1.08 1.98
C PHE A 100 -7.59 -0.28 1.31
N LEU A 101 -6.53 -0.85 0.76
CA LEU A 101 -6.56 -2.17 0.15
C LEU A 101 -6.80 -3.26 1.20
N VAL A 102 -7.72 -4.18 0.88
CA VAL A 102 -7.97 -5.39 1.66
C VAL A 102 -8.07 -6.60 0.74
N PRO A 103 -7.54 -7.77 1.13
CA PRO A 103 -7.68 -9.03 0.39
C PRO A 103 -9.01 -9.71 0.78
N ALA A 104 -10.14 -9.18 0.29
CA ALA A 104 -11.47 -9.57 0.77
C ALA A 104 -11.75 -11.07 0.62
N GLY A 105 -11.18 -11.74 -0.39
CA GLY A 105 -11.28 -13.19 -0.57
C GLY A 105 -10.44 -14.01 0.43
N GLN A 106 -9.47 -13.38 1.09
CA GLN A 106 -8.48 -14.03 1.97
C GLN A 106 -8.42 -13.37 3.36
N LEU A 107 -9.35 -12.47 3.70
CA LEU A 107 -9.39 -11.81 4.99
C LEU A 107 -10.08 -12.71 6.03
N ARG A 108 -9.44 -12.89 7.17
CA ARG A 108 -9.97 -13.67 8.31
C ARG A 108 -10.04 -12.80 9.55
N PRO A 109 -11.03 -12.98 10.42
CA PRO A 109 -11.01 -12.37 11.74
C PRO A 109 -9.73 -12.78 12.48
N GLY A 110 -9.04 -11.79 13.05
CA GLY A 110 -7.91 -12.02 13.95
C GLY A 110 -8.39 -12.28 15.37
N THR A 111 -7.45 -12.31 16.31
CA THR A 111 -7.78 -12.45 17.73
C THR A 111 -8.54 -11.22 18.21
N ASP A 112 -9.71 -11.42 18.78
CA ASP A 112 -10.52 -10.33 19.31
C ASP A 112 -9.80 -9.60 20.46
N SER A 113 -10.00 -8.30 20.47
CA SER A 113 -9.51 -7.40 21.51
C SER A 113 -10.57 -6.33 21.78
N ASP A 114 -10.78 -5.96 23.01
CA ASP A 114 -11.76 -4.93 23.41
C ASP A 114 -11.45 -3.55 22.78
N SER A 115 -10.22 -3.35 22.32
CA SER A 115 -9.73 -2.06 21.83
C SER A 115 -9.50 -2.02 20.31
N PHE A 116 -9.42 -3.18 19.65
CA PHE A 116 -9.04 -3.27 18.25
C PHE A 116 -9.89 -4.26 17.48
N LEU A 117 -10.28 -3.85 16.26
CA LEU A 117 -10.77 -4.76 15.22
C LEU A 117 -9.57 -5.36 14.50
N ASN A 118 -9.39 -6.67 14.64
CA ASN A 118 -8.24 -7.38 14.10
C ASN A 118 -8.62 -8.29 12.92
N TYR A 119 -7.79 -8.27 11.88
CA TYR A 119 -7.92 -9.14 10.72
C TYR A 119 -6.55 -9.64 10.27
N ASP A 120 -6.51 -10.89 9.81
CA ASP A 120 -5.33 -11.54 9.25
C ASP A 120 -5.56 -11.84 7.76
N HIS A 121 -4.53 -11.66 6.94
CA HIS A 121 -4.50 -12.11 5.56
C HIS A 121 -4.08 -13.59 5.50
N ALA A 122 -4.95 -14.45 4.96
CA ALA A 122 -4.66 -15.88 4.93
C ALA A 122 -3.51 -16.27 3.99
N GLY A 123 -3.23 -15.44 2.99
CA GLY A 123 -2.17 -15.68 1.98
C GLY A 123 -0.80 -15.11 2.35
N SER A 124 -0.67 -14.40 3.49
CA SER A 124 0.60 -13.80 3.93
C SER A 124 0.64 -13.61 5.45
N THR A 125 1.70 -13.02 5.96
CA THR A 125 1.82 -12.65 7.38
C THR A 125 1.21 -11.28 7.70
N LEU A 126 0.57 -10.62 6.73
CA LEU A 126 -0.03 -9.29 6.93
C LEU A 126 -1.21 -9.35 7.90
N ARG A 127 -1.18 -8.45 8.88
CA ARG A 127 -2.24 -8.25 9.86
C ARG A 127 -2.68 -6.80 9.89
N TYR A 128 -3.96 -6.61 10.13
CA TYR A 128 -4.62 -5.32 10.32
C TYR A 128 -5.14 -5.21 11.73
N SER A 129 -4.89 -4.09 12.42
CA SER A 129 -5.56 -3.72 13.65
C SER A 129 -6.10 -2.30 13.51
N LEU A 130 -7.38 -2.12 13.79
CA LEU A 130 -8.12 -0.89 13.55
C LEU A 130 -8.73 -0.39 14.84
N THR A 131 -8.61 0.92 15.12
CA THR A 131 -9.25 1.57 16.26
C THR A 131 -9.58 3.04 15.97
N ILE A 132 -10.46 3.62 16.77
CA ILE A 132 -10.76 5.06 16.79
C ILE A 132 -10.66 5.52 18.23
N ASP A 133 -9.77 6.46 18.49
CA ASP A 133 -9.44 6.89 19.83
C ASP A 133 -9.23 8.42 19.94
N ALA A 134 -9.07 8.89 21.18
CA ALA A 134 -8.54 10.23 21.43
C ALA A 134 -7.03 10.29 21.13
N LEU A 135 -6.52 11.49 20.85
CA LEU A 135 -5.09 11.70 20.52
C LEU A 135 -4.11 11.06 21.52
N PRO A 136 -4.30 11.16 22.85
CA PRO A 136 -3.35 10.54 23.78
C PRO A 136 -3.24 9.02 23.61
N GLN A 137 -4.33 8.34 23.28
CA GLN A 137 -4.32 6.89 23.04
C GLN A 137 -3.66 6.56 21.70
N ALA A 138 -4.00 7.30 20.64
CA ALA A 138 -3.33 7.15 19.35
C ALA A 138 -1.81 7.35 19.49
N MET A 139 -1.37 8.37 20.22
CA MET A 139 0.05 8.61 20.48
C MET A 139 0.72 7.47 21.28
N ARG A 140 0.04 6.86 22.24
CA ARG A 140 0.60 5.67 22.94
C ARG A 140 0.89 4.50 22.00
N ILE A 141 0.06 4.31 20.96
CA ILE A 141 0.30 3.29 19.93
C ILE A 141 1.57 3.61 19.14
N HIS A 142 1.74 4.87 18.71
CA HIS A 142 2.96 5.32 18.03
C HIS A 142 4.21 5.17 18.92
N ASP A 143 4.12 5.52 20.19
CA ASP A 143 5.22 5.39 21.14
C ASP A 143 5.58 3.91 21.41
N TYR A 144 4.58 3.03 21.44
CA TYR A 144 4.82 1.59 21.52
C TYR A 144 5.60 1.10 20.30
N ALA A 145 5.18 1.50 19.08
CA ALA A 145 5.87 1.14 17.86
C ALA A 145 7.33 1.59 17.89
N LEU A 146 7.60 2.84 18.30
CA LEU A 146 8.98 3.35 18.41
C LEU A 146 9.83 2.58 19.42
N ARG A 147 9.27 2.22 20.58
CA ARG A 147 10.00 1.43 21.59
C ARG A 147 10.27 0.00 21.13
N SER A 148 9.48 -0.53 20.22
CA SER A 148 9.65 -1.88 19.65
C SER A 148 10.62 -1.92 18.46
N ALA A 149 11.11 -0.75 18.01
CA ALA A 149 11.99 -0.66 16.86
C ALA A 149 13.34 -1.36 17.11
N LEU A 150 13.88 -1.95 16.05
CA LEU A 150 15.24 -2.49 16.05
C LEU A 150 16.24 -1.34 16.20
N ALA A 151 17.17 -1.44 17.13
CA ALA A 151 18.10 -0.36 17.51
C ALA A 151 18.99 0.15 16.35
N VAL A 152 19.23 -0.69 15.34
CA VAL A 152 20.07 -0.35 14.16
C VAL A 152 19.26 0.15 12.97
N SER A 153 17.92 0.13 13.05
CA SER A 153 17.04 0.60 11.99
C SER A 153 16.49 1.98 12.33
N GLU A 154 16.59 2.91 11.40
CA GLU A 154 16.05 4.26 11.59
C GLU A 154 14.52 4.25 11.38
N PRO A 155 13.73 4.61 12.41
CA PRO A 155 12.28 4.71 12.27
C PRO A 155 11.87 5.81 11.29
N TYR A 156 10.91 5.52 10.40
CA TYR A 156 10.24 6.58 9.66
C TYR A 156 9.13 7.20 10.51
N MET A 157 9.12 8.51 10.62
CA MET A 157 8.11 9.26 11.37
C MET A 157 7.58 10.45 10.58
N LEU A 158 6.25 10.61 10.57
CA LEU A 158 5.57 11.81 10.12
C LEU A 158 4.67 12.31 11.26
N ARG A 159 4.77 13.60 11.59
CA ARG A 159 3.96 14.25 12.63
C ARG A 159 3.38 15.54 12.08
N ARG A 160 2.16 15.48 11.54
CA ARG A 160 1.38 16.63 11.09
C ARG A 160 0.14 16.79 11.97
N ASP A 161 -0.52 17.94 11.93
CA ASP A 161 -1.69 18.23 12.78
C ASP A 161 -2.78 17.16 12.66
N SER A 162 -3.09 16.72 11.44
CA SER A 162 -4.17 15.78 11.16
C SER A 162 -3.70 14.36 10.81
N VAL A 163 -2.38 14.10 10.72
CA VAL A 163 -1.83 12.78 10.33
C VAL A 163 -0.57 12.49 11.14
N LYS A 164 -0.51 11.29 11.71
CA LYS A 164 0.67 10.74 12.37
C LYS A 164 1.02 9.42 11.70
N ILE A 165 2.28 9.20 11.37
CA ILE A 165 2.77 7.92 10.84
C ILE A 165 4.02 7.53 11.62
N THR A 166 4.13 6.25 11.91
CA THR A 166 5.34 5.60 12.44
C THR A 166 5.51 4.29 11.70
N SER A 167 6.67 4.08 11.10
CA SER A 167 7.02 2.80 10.49
C SER A 167 8.37 2.36 11.02
N VAL A 168 8.43 1.14 11.53
CA VAL A 168 9.62 0.58 12.17
C VAL A 168 9.86 -0.84 11.70
N GLU A 169 11.12 -1.21 11.70
CA GLU A 169 11.56 -2.60 11.66
C GLU A 169 11.77 -3.08 13.10
N GLN A 170 11.19 -4.22 13.44
CA GLN A 170 11.26 -4.83 14.75
C GLN A 170 12.29 -5.96 14.75
N PRO A 171 12.75 -6.45 15.92
CA PRO A 171 13.52 -7.67 15.99
C PRO A 171 12.85 -8.83 15.25
N GLU A 172 13.64 -9.79 14.79
CA GLU A 172 13.17 -10.97 14.03
C GLU A 172 12.65 -10.65 12.62
N GLY A 173 12.92 -9.44 12.11
CA GLY A 173 12.54 -9.03 10.75
C GLY A 173 11.06 -8.71 10.59
N ASN A 174 10.32 -8.47 11.67
CA ASN A 174 8.95 -8.00 11.61
C ASN A 174 8.90 -6.51 11.26
N LEU A 175 7.90 -6.14 10.49
CA LEU A 175 7.61 -4.77 10.09
C LEU A 175 6.35 -4.29 10.79
N LEU A 176 6.37 -3.08 11.31
CA LEU A 176 5.22 -2.45 11.95
C LEU A 176 5.01 -1.05 11.36
N TYR A 177 3.83 -0.82 10.82
CA TYR A 177 3.38 0.46 10.30
C TYR A 177 2.15 0.92 11.08
N VAL A 178 2.19 2.12 11.60
CA VAL A 178 1.09 2.77 12.33
C VAL A 178 0.75 4.07 11.64
N ARG A 179 -0.51 4.27 11.27
CA ARG A 179 -1.02 5.54 10.78
C ARG A 179 -2.27 5.93 11.52
N SER A 180 -2.28 7.15 12.05
CA SER A 180 -3.44 7.78 12.68
C SER A 180 -3.82 9.05 11.95
N ASP A 181 -5.05 9.13 11.50
CA ASP A 181 -5.62 10.30 10.84
C ASP A 181 -6.73 10.90 11.70
N LEU A 182 -6.71 12.21 11.89
CA LEU A 182 -7.81 12.93 12.54
C LEU A 182 -9.03 12.91 11.61
N ARG A 183 -10.11 12.32 12.09
CA ARG A 183 -11.38 12.18 11.41
C ARG A 183 -12.52 12.71 12.29
N ARG A 184 -13.74 12.75 11.75
CA ARG A 184 -14.91 13.27 12.46
C ARG A 184 -15.16 12.58 13.81
N ASN A 185 -14.87 11.28 13.90
CA ASN A 185 -15.14 10.46 15.10
C ASN A 185 -13.94 10.35 16.05
N GLY A 186 -12.82 11.02 15.77
CA GLY A 186 -11.59 10.94 16.55
C GLY A 186 -10.37 10.60 15.68
N TRP A 187 -9.34 10.07 16.30
CA TRP A 187 -8.14 9.60 15.61
C TRP A 187 -8.35 8.16 15.13
N ALA A 188 -8.62 8.02 13.84
CA ALA A 188 -8.73 6.72 13.19
C ALA A 188 -7.33 6.16 12.98
N THR A 189 -7.03 5.04 13.63
CA THR A 189 -5.69 4.42 13.60
C THR A 189 -5.77 3.06 12.92
N ILE A 190 -4.91 2.87 11.92
CA ILE A 190 -4.62 1.59 11.30
C ILE A 190 -3.19 1.17 11.66
N ILE A 191 -3.07 -0.07 12.14
CA ILE A 191 -1.81 -0.72 12.43
C ILE A 191 -1.69 -1.88 11.45
N LEU A 192 -0.59 -1.92 10.71
CA LEU A 192 -0.25 -3.01 9.81
C LEU A 192 1.03 -3.66 10.31
N SER A 193 1.04 -4.97 10.41
CA SER A 193 2.26 -5.73 10.71
C SER A 193 2.44 -6.86 9.72
N ALA A 194 3.67 -7.16 9.36
CA ALA A 194 4.02 -8.27 8.49
C ALA A 194 5.47 -8.72 8.72
N ALA A 195 5.79 -9.97 8.39
CA ALA A 195 7.18 -10.40 8.30
C ALA A 195 7.88 -9.73 7.10
N ALA A 196 9.20 -9.63 7.14
CA ALA A 196 10.00 -8.97 6.10
C ALA A 196 9.76 -9.51 4.68
N GLN A 197 9.46 -10.80 4.55
CA GLN A 197 9.13 -11.43 3.27
C GLN A 197 7.88 -10.86 2.61
N ASP A 198 6.95 -10.31 3.39
CA ASP A 198 5.70 -9.70 2.92
C ASP A 198 5.75 -8.16 2.93
N ARG A 199 6.96 -7.57 2.94
CA ARG A 199 7.19 -6.12 2.90
C ARG A 199 6.44 -5.45 1.75
N ASN A 200 6.41 -6.08 0.58
CA ASN A 200 5.76 -5.53 -0.60
C ASN A 200 4.24 -5.39 -0.41
N ILE A 201 3.62 -6.40 0.19
CA ILE A 201 2.19 -6.38 0.50
C ILE A 201 1.88 -5.28 1.52
N LEU A 202 2.68 -5.18 2.58
CA LEU A 202 2.53 -4.11 3.58
C LEU A 202 2.69 -2.72 2.93
N SER A 203 3.68 -2.55 2.04
CA SER A 203 3.89 -1.29 1.31
C SER A 203 2.70 -0.94 0.41
N ALA A 204 2.14 -1.93 -0.31
CA ALA A 204 0.97 -1.74 -1.15
C ALA A 204 -0.24 -1.29 -0.31
N VAL A 205 -0.50 -1.93 0.81
CA VAL A 205 -1.61 -1.58 1.70
C VAL A 205 -1.41 -0.22 2.35
N SER A 206 -0.23 0.03 2.94
CA SER A 206 0.04 1.32 3.62
C SER A 206 -0.01 2.52 2.67
N GLY A 207 0.51 2.37 1.44
CA GLY A 207 0.47 3.41 0.40
C GLY A 207 -0.93 3.66 -0.17
N SER A 208 -1.84 2.68 -0.07
CA SER A 208 -3.21 2.79 -0.55
C SER A 208 -4.14 3.56 0.39
N ILE A 209 -3.71 3.84 1.63
CA ILE A 209 -4.55 4.49 2.64
C ILE A 209 -4.88 5.91 2.21
N SER A 210 -6.17 6.18 2.06
CA SER A 210 -6.71 7.47 1.63
C SER A 210 -7.90 7.90 2.48
N LYS A 211 -8.28 9.18 2.38
CA LYS A 211 -9.47 9.74 3.02
C LYS A 211 -10.68 9.52 2.12
N GLY A 212 -11.80 9.12 2.74
CA GLY A 212 -13.09 9.01 2.06
C GLY A 212 -13.16 7.80 1.09
N ARG A 213 -14.17 7.87 0.24
CA ARG A 213 -14.43 6.87 -0.82
C ARG A 213 -13.64 7.16 -2.08
#